data_88fc68d5be7e9b8658d215950a64fe89
#
_entry.id   88fc68d5be7e9b8658d215950a64fe89
#
_cell.length_a   1.000
_cell.length_b   1.000
_cell.length_c   1.000
_cell.angle_alpha   90.00
_cell.angle_beta   90.00
_cell.angle_gamma   90.00
#
_symmetry.space_group_name_H-M   'P 1'
#
loop_
_entity.id
_entity.type
_entity.pdbx_description
1 polymer ?
#
loop_
_entity_poly.entity_id
_entity_poly.type
_entity_poly.pdbx_seq_one_letter_code
_entity_poly.pdbx_strand_id
1 'polypeptide(L)'
;MERYVDETDILIVGGGPAGLSAAIQARRLAEKHGKEFRVTLVEKASAIGGHILSGACLDPIALNELFPNWKELGAPLNTPVTEDKFAFLMEKKRISIPIFKGMPMYNHGNYIVR
;
A
#
# COMPACT_ATOMS: atom_id res chain seq x y z
N MET A 1 25.02 -2.27 28.34
CA MET A 1 24.32 -2.25 27.04
C MET A 1 24.86 -1.05 26.27
N GLU A 2 25.62 -1.28 25.22
CA GLU A 2 26.09 -0.20 24.35
C GLU A 2 24.90 0.38 23.58
N ARG A 3 24.76 1.70 23.63
CA ARG A 3 23.75 2.42 22.85
C ARG A 3 24.40 2.92 21.56
N TYR A 4 23.91 2.46 20.45
CA TYR A 4 24.29 3.00 19.16
C TYR A 4 23.49 4.28 18.92
N VAL A 5 24.16 5.37 18.58
CA VAL A 5 23.55 6.66 18.24
C VAL A 5 23.85 6.95 16.79
N ASP A 6 22.83 7.25 16.02
CA ASP A 6 22.92 7.66 14.63
C ASP A 6 22.10 8.93 14.41
N GLU A 7 22.54 9.78 13.48
CA GLU A 7 21.89 11.05 13.16
C GLU A 7 21.17 10.95 11.82
N THR A 8 19.97 11.51 11.76
CA THR A 8 19.18 11.56 10.52
C THR A 8 18.32 12.82 10.50
N ASP A 9 18.06 13.36 9.32
CA ASP A 9 17.18 14.53 9.16
C ASP A 9 15.70 14.11 9.23
N ILE A 10 15.37 12.94 8.71
CA ILE A 10 14.02 12.39 8.73
C ILE A 10 14.07 10.96 9.21
N LEU A 11 13.40 10.67 10.32
CA LEU A 11 13.22 9.32 10.84
C LEU A 11 11.79 8.85 10.57
N ILE A 12 11.66 7.73 9.87
CA ILE A 12 10.39 7.07 9.60
C ILE A 12 10.35 5.76 10.38
N VAL A 13 9.34 5.59 11.21
CA VAL A 13 9.15 4.39 12.02
C VAL A 13 8.06 3.52 11.39
N GLY A 14 8.44 2.36 10.89
CA GLY A 14 7.58 1.39 10.22
C GLY A 14 7.75 1.37 8.70
N GLY A 15 8.08 0.19 8.17
CA GLY A 15 8.27 -0.11 6.73
C GLY A 15 7.01 -0.58 6.02
N GLY A 16 5.83 -0.16 6.48
CA GLY A 16 4.57 -0.39 5.77
C GLY A 16 4.36 0.58 4.60
N PRO A 17 3.23 0.47 3.88
CA PRO A 17 2.94 1.32 2.70
C PRO A 17 3.07 2.82 2.97
N ALA A 18 2.60 3.29 4.13
CA ALA A 18 2.69 4.70 4.51
C ALA A 18 4.13 5.16 4.72
N GLY A 19 4.93 4.39 5.47
CA GLY A 19 6.33 4.72 5.73
C GLY A 19 7.19 4.68 4.47
N LEU A 20 6.99 3.67 3.62
CA LEU A 20 7.68 3.57 2.33
C LEU A 20 7.31 4.72 1.40
N SER A 21 6.03 5.08 1.31
CA SER A 21 5.57 6.21 0.50
C SER A 21 6.18 7.53 0.97
N ALA A 22 6.23 7.75 2.29
CA ALA A 22 6.86 8.93 2.88
C ALA A 22 8.37 9.00 2.56
N ALA A 23 9.09 7.88 2.69
CA ALA A 23 10.52 7.81 2.39
C ALA A 23 10.81 8.11 0.91
N ILE A 24 10.05 7.51 0.00
CA ILE A 24 10.18 7.71 -1.44
C ILE A 24 9.92 9.18 -1.78
N GLN A 25 8.84 9.75 -1.28
CA GLN A 25 8.48 11.13 -1.57
C GLN A 25 9.48 12.13 -0.97
N ALA A 26 9.97 11.88 0.23
CA ALA A 26 11.01 12.70 0.84
C ALA A 26 12.29 12.74 -0.01
N ARG A 27 12.75 11.58 -0.49
CA ARG A 27 13.91 11.49 -1.39
C ARG A 27 13.68 12.20 -2.73
N ARG A 28 12.53 12.01 -3.36
CA ARG A 28 12.18 12.69 -4.62
C ARG A 28 12.18 14.22 -4.47
N LEU A 29 11.62 14.72 -3.38
CA LEU A 29 11.59 16.16 -3.10
C LEU A 29 13.00 16.70 -2.82
N ALA A 30 13.83 15.97 -2.09
CA ALA A 30 15.20 16.34 -1.87
C ALA A 30 15.98 16.48 -3.18
N GLU A 31 15.90 15.49 -4.05
CA GLU A 31 16.52 15.51 -5.37
C GLU A 31 16.01 16.66 -6.23
N LYS A 32 14.69 16.87 -6.28
CA LYS A 32 14.06 17.96 -7.05
C LYS A 32 14.53 19.34 -6.60
N HIS A 33 14.82 19.53 -5.32
CA HIS A 33 15.26 20.80 -4.75
C HIS A 33 16.77 20.89 -4.55
N GLY A 34 17.53 19.91 -5.02
CA GLY A 34 19.00 19.87 -4.87
C GLY A 34 19.46 19.89 -3.41
N LYS A 35 18.66 19.30 -2.51
CA LYS A 35 18.96 19.20 -1.07
C LYS A 35 19.35 17.79 -0.70
N GLU A 36 20.39 17.67 0.11
CA GLU A 36 20.76 16.39 0.70
C GLU A 36 20.07 16.24 2.05
N PHE A 37 19.20 15.24 2.17
CA PHE A 37 18.60 14.80 3.42
C PHE A 37 18.91 13.34 3.66
N ARG A 38 19.32 13.04 4.87
CA ARG A 38 19.42 11.66 5.34
C ARG A 38 18.06 11.20 5.82
N VAL A 39 17.44 10.29 5.05
CA VAL A 39 16.18 9.65 5.43
C VAL A 39 16.46 8.25 5.94
N THR A 40 16.09 8.00 7.19
CA THR A 40 16.24 6.70 7.82
C THR A 40 14.86 6.10 8.09
N LEU A 41 14.64 4.89 7.60
CA LEU A 41 13.45 4.11 7.88
C LEU A 41 13.83 2.93 8.78
N VAL A 42 13.12 2.78 9.88
CA VAL A 42 13.31 1.66 10.82
C VAL A 42 12.08 0.74 10.78
N GLU A 43 12.33 -0.56 10.76
CA GLU A 43 11.30 -1.60 10.72
C GLU A 43 11.61 -2.64 11.82
N LYS A 44 10.60 -3.04 12.59
CA LYS A 44 10.77 -4.03 13.66
C LYS A 44 10.89 -5.46 13.15
N ALA A 45 10.33 -5.75 11.98
CA ALA A 45 10.49 -7.05 11.33
C ALA A 45 11.89 -7.21 10.76
N SER A 46 12.32 -8.43 10.54
CA SER A 46 13.61 -8.76 9.91
C SER A 46 13.71 -8.33 8.44
N ALA A 47 12.55 -8.10 7.81
CA ALA A 47 12.44 -7.61 6.44
C ALA A 47 11.17 -6.79 6.25
N ILE A 48 11.17 -5.90 5.26
CA ILE A 48 9.97 -5.16 4.86
C ILE A 48 8.87 -6.15 4.46
N GLY A 49 7.67 -5.94 4.99
CA GLY A 49 6.52 -6.82 4.76
C GLY A 49 6.45 -8.04 5.68
N GLY A 50 7.42 -8.27 6.56
CA GLY A 50 7.46 -9.46 7.42
C GLY A 50 6.28 -9.61 8.39
N HIS A 51 5.57 -8.53 8.70
CA HIS A 51 4.40 -8.52 9.57
C HIS A 51 3.09 -8.14 8.86
N ILE A 52 3.09 -8.10 7.52
CA ILE A 52 1.90 -7.81 6.73
C ILE A 52 1.08 -9.08 6.55
N LEU A 53 -0.24 -8.97 6.75
CA LEU A 53 -1.17 -10.06 6.43
C LEU A 53 -1.33 -10.20 4.91
N SER A 54 -1.34 -11.44 4.46
CA SER A 54 -1.59 -11.76 3.05
C SER A 54 -3.08 -11.66 2.72
N GLY A 55 -3.37 -11.28 1.48
CA GLY A 55 -4.73 -11.23 0.93
C GLY A 55 -5.45 -9.92 1.22
N ALA A 56 -5.48 -9.06 0.21
CA ALA A 56 -6.20 -7.80 0.24
C ALA A 56 -6.78 -7.45 -1.14
N CYS A 57 -7.75 -6.55 -1.14
CA CYS A 57 -8.17 -5.84 -2.34
C CYS A 57 -7.53 -4.45 -2.30
N LEU A 58 -6.64 -4.18 -3.24
CA LEU A 58 -5.85 -2.95 -3.29
C LEU A 58 -6.50 -1.96 -4.26
N ASP A 59 -6.79 -0.76 -3.76
CA ASP A 59 -7.14 0.38 -4.58
C ASP A 59 -5.84 1.02 -5.11
N PRO A 60 -5.64 1.14 -6.43
CA PRO A 60 -4.39 1.63 -6.98
C PRO A 60 -4.24 3.16 -6.95
N ILE A 61 -5.17 3.91 -6.36
CA ILE A 61 -5.14 5.39 -6.35
C ILE A 61 -3.80 5.91 -5.84
N ALA A 62 -3.39 5.49 -4.64
CA ALA A 62 -2.13 5.95 -4.04
C ALA A 62 -0.91 5.50 -4.86
N LEU A 63 -0.97 4.31 -5.46
CA LEU A 63 0.09 3.82 -6.33
C LEU A 63 0.17 4.62 -7.62
N ASN A 64 -0.97 4.99 -8.21
CA ASN A 64 -1.03 5.86 -9.39
C ASN A 64 -0.45 7.26 -9.12
N GLU A 65 -0.67 7.81 -7.91
CA GLU A 65 -0.11 9.10 -7.51
C GLU A 65 1.41 9.01 -7.30
N LEU A 66 1.87 7.97 -6.63
CA LEU A 66 3.29 7.81 -6.29
C LEU A 66 4.12 7.34 -7.51
N PHE A 67 3.59 6.42 -8.30
CA PHE A 67 4.22 5.83 -9.48
C PHE A 67 3.23 5.74 -10.65
N PRO A 68 2.99 6.80 -11.42
CA PRO A 68 2.05 6.78 -12.55
C PRO A 68 2.33 5.66 -13.56
N ASN A 69 3.60 5.25 -13.66
CA ASN A 69 4.08 4.19 -14.55
C ASN A 69 4.32 2.83 -13.85
N TRP A 70 3.64 2.56 -12.73
CA TRP A 70 3.85 1.34 -11.94
C TRP A 70 3.71 0.03 -12.73
N LYS A 71 2.86 0.02 -13.78
CA LYS A 71 2.70 -1.15 -14.66
C LYS A 71 3.98 -1.44 -15.44
N GLU A 72 4.60 -0.39 -15.98
CA GLU A 72 5.86 -0.48 -16.72
C GLU A 72 7.03 -0.86 -15.81
N LEU A 73 6.98 -0.42 -14.56
CA LEU A 73 7.95 -0.79 -13.52
C LEU A 73 7.77 -2.23 -13.01
N GLY A 74 6.75 -2.94 -13.48
CA GLY A 74 6.54 -4.36 -13.14
C GLY A 74 5.95 -4.58 -11.75
N ALA A 75 5.16 -3.65 -11.21
CA ALA A 75 4.42 -3.89 -9.97
C ALA A 75 3.54 -5.13 -10.10
N PRO A 76 3.56 -6.07 -9.12
CA PRO A 76 2.93 -7.37 -9.24
C PRO A 76 1.40 -7.34 -9.01
N LEU A 77 0.71 -6.37 -9.62
CA LEU A 77 -0.75 -6.26 -9.61
C LEU A 77 -1.34 -6.95 -10.84
N ASN A 78 -1.39 -8.27 -10.80
CA ASN A 78 -1.72 -9.11 -11.95
C ASN A 78 -3.18 -9.59 -11.97
N THR A 79 -3.92 -9.39 -10.88
CA THR A 79 -5.28 -9.92 -10.72
C THR A 79 -6.27 -8.78 -10.50
N PRO A 80 -6.82 -8.18 -11.58
CA PRO A 80 -7.85 -7.15 -11.44
C PRO A 80 -9.14 -7.77 -10.90
N VAL A 81 -9.90 -7.00 -10.13
CA VAL A 81 -11.25 -7.39 -9.69
C VAL A 81 -12.18 -7.35 -10.90
N THR A 82 -12.78 -8.49 -11.21
CA THR A 82 -13.73 -8.64 -12.33
C THR A 82 -15.16 -8.71 -11.86
N GLU A 83 -15.41 -9.12 -10.61
CA GLU A 83 -16.76 -9.28 -10.07
C GLU A 83 -16.74 -9.09 -8.55
N ASP A 84 -17.75 -8.35 -8.05
CA ASP A 84 -18.05 -8.20 -6.63
C ASP A 84 -19.39 -8.86 -6.31
N LYS A 85 -19.45 -9.59 -5.21
CA LYS A 85 -20.69 -10.20 -4.71
C LYS A 85 -20.92 -9.83 -3.26
N PHE A 86 -22.03 -9.18 -2.99
CA PHE A 86 -22.49 -8.91 -1.64
C PHE A 86 -23.82 -9.64 -1.38
N ALA A 87 -23.90 -10.35 -0.26
CA ALA A 87 -25.08 -11.12 0.07
C ALA A 87 -25.29 -11.25 1.57
N PHE A 88 -26.54 -11.23 2.00
CA PHE A 88 -26.93 -11.69 3.32
C PHE A 88 -27.10 -13.21 3.30
N LEU A 89 -26.42 -13.87 4.24
CA LEU A 89 -26.55 -15.31 4.47
C LEU A 89 -27.52 -15.56 5.61
N MET A 90 -28.49 -16.40 5.35
CA MET A 90 -29.43 -16.92 6.36
C MET A 90 -29.22 -18.43 6.47
N GLU A 91 -29.81 -19.05 7.50
CA GLU A 91 -29.65 -20.49 7.76
C GLU A 91 -29.92 -21.38 6.53
N LYS A 92 -30.90 -21.03 5.69
CA LYS A 92 -31.31 -21.80 4.51
C LYS A 92 -31.37 -20.98 3.21
N LYS A 93 -31.01 -19.70 3.24
CA LYS A 93 -31.15 -18.81 2.08
C LYS A 93 -29.97 -17.82 1.98
N ARG A 94 -29.68 -17.44 0.75
CA ARG A 94 -28.77 -16.33 0.43
C ARG A 94 -29.54 -15.26 -0.33
N ILE A 95 -29.51 -14.05 0.15
CA ILE A 95 -30.10 -12.88 -0.51
C ILE A 95 -28.95 -12.04 -1.09
N SER A 96 -28.82 -12.03 -2.40
CA SER A 96 -27.81 -11.19 -3.08
C SER A 96 -28.31 -9.75 -3.16
N ILE A 97 -27.41 -8.82 -2.84
CA ILE A 97 -27.67 -7.39 -2.93
C ILE A 97 -26.81 -6.84 -4.08
N PRO A 98 -27.41 -6.11 -5.02
CA PRO A 98 -26.67 -5.50 -6.12
C PRO A 98 -25.69 -4.44 -5.57
N ILE A 99 -24.49 -4.40 -6.15
CA ILE A 99 -23.45 -3.43 -5.82
C ILE A 99 -23.40 -2.38 -6.93
N PHE A 100 -23.53 -1.11 -6.55
CA PHE A 100 -23.49 0.01 -7.49
C PHE A 100 -22.21 0.83 -7.29
N LYS A 101 -21.78 1.50 -8.36
CA LYS A 101 -20.65 2.43 -8.33
C LYS A 101 -20.86 3.48 -7.23
N GLY A 102 -19.82 3.68 -6.39
CA GLY A 102 -19.85 4.60 -5.24
C GLY A 102 -20.22 3.94 -3.90
N MET A 103 -20.59 2.66 -3.90
CA MET A 103 -20.72 1.91 -2.64
C MET A 103 -19.35 1.51 -2.10
N PRO A 104 -19.16 1.45 -0.75
CA PRO A 104 -17.87 1.07 -0.14
C PRO A 104 -17.35 -0.32 -0.55
N MET A 105 -18.24 -1.24 -0.94
CA MET A 105 -17.90 -2.58 -1.39
C MET A 105 -17.70 -2.68 -2.92
N TYR A 106 -17.74 -1.56 -3.65
CA TYR A 106 -17.51 -1.55 -5.09
C TYR A 106 -16.01 -1.52 -5.38
N ASN A 107 -15.46 -2.61 -5.91
CA ASN A 107 -14.03 -2.79 -6.14
C ASN A 107 -13.62 -2.82 -7.61
N HIS A 108 -14.50 -2.40 -8.51
CA HIS A 108 -14.16 -2.37 -9.94
C HIS A 108 -13.01 -1.38 -10.19
N GLY A 109 -11.92 -1.87 -10.77
CA GLY A 109 -10.67 -1.12 -10.96
C GLY A 109 -9.60 -1.38 -9.89
N ASN A 110 -9.95 -2.10 -8.81
CA ASN A 110 -9.02 -2.55 -7.78
C ASN A 110 -8.35 -3.88 -8.17
N TYR A 111 -7.35 -4.29 -7.40
CA TYR A 111 -6.57 -5.50 -7.65
C TYR A 111 -6.56 -6.40 -6.42
N ILE A 112 -6.68 -7.71 -6.65
CA ILE A 112 -6.48 -8.70 -5.60
C ILE A 112 -4.98 -8.94 -5.46
N VAL A 113 -4.46 -8.80 -4.24
CA VAL A 113 -3.05 -8.98 -3.90
C VAL A 113 -2.88 -10.06 -2.84
N ARG A 114 -1.75 -10.75 -2.86
CA ARG A 114 -1.38 -11.81 -1.90
C ARG A 114 -0.05 -11.47 -1.24
#